data_67e93fb10951c0d2b1914dc5d82d9aa9
#
_entry.id   67e93fb10951c0d2b1914dc5d82d9aa9
#
_cell.length_a   1.000
_cell.length_b   1.000
_cell.length_c   1.000
_cell.angle_alpha   90.00
_cell.angle_beta   90.00
_cell.angle_gamma   90.00
#
_symmetry.space_group_name_H-M   'P 1'
#
loop_
_entity.id
_entity.type
_entity.pdbx_description
1 polymer ?
#
loop_
_entity_poly.entity_id
_entity_poly.type
_entity_poly.pdbx_seq_one_letter_code
_entity_poly.pdbx_strand_id
1 'polypeptide(L)'
;MAQTPRKWDVEDSRFWSSTGKRIANRNLWISIPNLLCGFAVWLSWGMIIVRMQLLHDGDPSLFAFTFGNDGKALSGEAYRALLYMFPSVAGLAGATLRIPNSFMIAIAGGRNVIALTALLLILPALGTGLALMHPDTGFGVFVVLAALSGVGGGAFASSMSNINFFFPKRVLGLSLGLNAGLGNLGVSVMQFLVPVVITFGLFGALGG
;
A
#
# COMPACT_ATOMS: atom_id res chain seq x y z
N MET A 1 -17.52 -1.61 27.92
CA MET A 1 -16.64 -2.59 27.24
C MET A 1 -17.49 -3.57 26.47
N ALA A 2 -17.28 -3.73 25.17
CA ALA A 2 -18.04 -4.73 24.39
C ALA A 2 -17.59 -6.13 24.85
N GLN A 3 -18.52 -6.94 25.37
CA GLN A 3 -18.23 -8.31 25.76
C GLN A 3 -17.83 -9.12 24.52
N THR A 4 -16.67 -9.74 24.57
CA THR A 4 -16.26 -10.69 23.54
C THR A 4 -17.15 -11.92 23.62
N PRO A 5 -17.82 -12.34 22.54
CA PRO A 5 -18.67 -13.53 22.57
C PRO A 5 -17.85 -14.76 23.00
N ARG A 6 -18.38 -15.58 23.87
CA ARG A 6 -17.71 -16.81 24.34
C ARG A 6 -17.50 -17.85 23.22
N LYS A 7 -18.33 -17.82 22.18
CA LYS A 7 -18.23 -18.66 20.98
C LYS A 7 -18.49 -17.81 19.75
N TRP A 8 -17.59 -17.86 18.78
CA TRP A 8 -17.76 -17.19 17.50
C TRP A 8 -18.23 -18.21 16.46
N ASP A 9 -19.52 -18.15 16.12
CA ASP A 9 -20.14 -19.08 15.17
C ASP A 9 -21.02 -18.30 14.19
N VAL A 10 -20.41 -17.89 13.08
CA VAL A 10 -21.05 -17.05 12.06
C VAL A 10 -22.12 -17.79 11.23
N GLU A 11 -22.10 -19.12 11.24
CA GLU A 11 -23.08 -19.94 10.52
C GLU A 11 -24.38 -20.09 11.33
N ASP A 12 -24.37 -19.90 12.64
CA ASP A 12 -25.58 -19.83 13.46
C ASP A 12 -26.37 -18.55 13.12
N SER A 13 -27.58 -18.74 12.59
CA SER A 13 -28.45 -17.65 12.17
C SER A 13 -28.89 -16.74 13.31
N ARG A 14 -29.06 -17.25 14.53
CA ARG A 14 -29.40 -16.45 15.72
C ARG A 14 -28.25 -15.58 16.15
N PHE A 15 -27.06 -16.15 16.25
CA PHE A 15 -25.84 -15.41 16.57
C PHE A 15 -25.56 -14.35 15.49
N TRP A 16 -25.69 -14.72 14.22
CA TRP A 16 -25.46 -13.80 13.12
C TRP A 16 -26.40 -12.60 13.18
N SER A 17 -27.71 -12.81 13.31
CA SER A 17 -28.72 -11.74 13.32
C SER A 17 -28.62 -10.82 14.54
N SER A 18 -28.25 -11.37 15.70
CA SER A 18 -28.19 -10.61 16.96
C SER A 18 -26.87 -9.81 17.12
N THR A 19 -25.76 -10.39 16.79
CA THR A 19 -24.43 -9.83 17.15
C THR A 19 -23.42 -9.91 16.02
N GLY A 20 -23.31 -11.05 15.35
CA GLY A 20 -22.26 -11.35 14.37
C GLY A 20 -22.21 -10.36 13.23
N LYS A 21 -23.33 -10.05 12.58
CA LYS A 21 -23.42 -9.14 11.45
C LYS A 21 -22.90 -7.74 11.76
N ARG A 22 -23.22 -7.19 12.93
CA ARG A 22 -22.75 -5.86 13.35
C ARG A 22 -21.24 -5.81 13.51
N ILE A 23 -20.67 -6.82 14.14
CA ILE A 23 -19.22 -6.92 14.35
C ILE A 23 -18.50 -7.15 13.02
N ALA A 24 -19.00 -8.03 12.18
CA ALA A 24 -18.45 -8.34 10.87
C ALA A 24 -18.44 -7.09 9.96
N ASN A 25 -19.56 -6.38 9.87
CA ASN A 25 -19.65 -5.16 9.06
C ASN A 25 -18.71 -4.06 9.57
N ARG A 26 -18.61 -3.85 10.88
CA ARG A 26 -17.65 -2.90 11.44
C ARG A 26 -16.23 -3.25 11.04
N ASN A 27 -15.89 -4.55 11.09
CA ASN A 27 -14.57 -5.03 10.71
C ASN A 27 -14.29 -4.82 9.21
N LEU A 28 -15.27 -5.10 8.35
CA LEU A 28 -15.17 -4.86 6.91
C LEU A 28 -14.92 -3.37 6.60
N TRP A 29 -15.72 -2.48 7.20
CA TRP A 29 -15.58 -1.04 6.96
C TRP A 29 -14.33 -0.41 7.56
N ILE A 30 -13.65 -1.06 8.48
CA ILE A 30 -12.30 -0.70 8.95
C ILE A 30 -11.23 -1.28 8.02
N SER A 31 -11.42 -2.51 7.53
CA SER A 31 -10.50 -3.21 6.63
C SER A 31 -10.34 -2.51 5.29
N ILE A 32 -11.43 -2.02 4.71
CA ILE A 32 -11.45 -1.37 3.40
C ILE A 32 -10.52 -0.14 3.34
N PRO A 33 -10.65 0.88 4.21
CA PRO A 33 -9.75 2.03 4.20
C PRO A 33 -8.29 1.66 4.46
N ASN A 34 -8.04 0.69 5.35
CA ASN A 34 -6.68 0.22 5.60
C ASN A 34 -6.06 -0.41 4.34
N LEU A 35 -6.82 -1.24 3.63
CA LEU A 35 -6.36 -1.84 2.38
C LEU A 35 -6.20 -0.81 1.27
N LEU A 36 -7.11 0.17 1.19
CA LEU A 36 -7.02 1.30 0.26
C LEU A 36 -5.73 2.09 0.46
N CYS A 37 -5.40 2.46 1.71
CA CYS A 37 -4.14 3.12 2.04
C CYS A 37 -2.93 2.22 1.71
N GLY A 38 -3.02 0.93 1.99
CA GLY A 38 -1.99 -0.04 1.64
C GLY A 38 -1.66 -0.04 0.15
N PHE A 39 -2.67 -0.15 -0.70
CA PHE A 39 -2.50 -0.10 -2.15
C PHE A 39 -2.05 1.27 -2.66
N ALA A 40 -2.56 2.35 -2.07
CA ALA A 40 -2.16 3.70 -2.39
C ALA A 40 -0.65 3.89 -2.22
N VAL A 41 -0.09 3.52 -1.07
CA VAL A 41 1.34 3.62 -0.79
C VAL A 41 2.15 2.64 -1.65
N TRP A 42 1.70 1.39 -1.75
CA TRP A 42 2.42 0.34 -2.49
C TRP A 42 2.59 0.66 -3.97
N LEU A 43 1.54 1.17 -4.62
CA LEU A 43 1.51 1.38 -6.07
C LEU A 43 1.79 2.83 -6.49
N SER A 44 2.12 3.73 -5.54
CA SER A 44 2.52 5.12 -5.82
C SER A 44 3.80 5.21 -6.67
N TRP A 45 4.66 4.19 -6.65
CA TRP A 45 5.93 4.17 -7.38
C TRP A 45 5.79 4.41 -8.88
N GLY A 46 4.70 3.94 -9.49
CA GLY A 46 4.44 4.20 -10.91
C GLY A 46 4.33 5.69 -11.24
N MET A 47 3.79 6.51 -10.34
CA MET A 47 3.68 7.96 -10.52
C MET A 47 4.98 8.68 -10.11
N ILE A 48 5.61 8.20 -9.04
CA ILE A 48 6.87 8.75 -8.53
C ILE A 48 7.94 8.71 -9.61
N ILE A 49 8.13 7.56 -10.28
CA ILE A 49 9.15 7.42 -11.34
C ILE A 49 8.88 8.33 -12.52
N VAL A 50 7.60 8.54 -12.91
CA VAL A 50 7.26 9.47 -13.99
C VAL A 50 7.66 10.91 -13.61
N ARG A 51 7.36 11.33 -12.38
CA ARG A 51 7.74 12.66 -11.90
C ARG A 51 9.25 12.82 -11.78
N MET A 52 9.95 11.84 -11.24
CA MET A 52 11.41 11.83 -11.14
C MET A 52 12.05 11.96 -12.53
N GLN A 53 11.54 11.22 -13.52
CA GLN A 53 12.01 11.32 -14.89
C GLN A 53 11.81 12.71 -15.47
N LEU A 54 10.61 13.30 -15.35
CA LEU A 54 10.33 14.64 -15.85
C LEU A 54 11.24 15.70 -15.22
N LEU A 55 11.53 15.59 -13.92
CA LEU A 55 12.44 16.50 -13.22
C LEU A 55 13.87 16.33 -13.71
N HIS A 56 14.35 15.12 -13.87
CA HIS A 56 15.70 14.82 -14.36
C HIS A 56 15.90 15.23 -15.84
N ASP A 57 14.88 15.04 -16.69
CA ASP A 57 14.93 15.48 -18.09
C ASP A 57 14.99 17.02 -18.21
N GLY A 58 14.39 17.74 -17.26
CA GLY A 58 14.45 19.20 -17.17
C GLY A 58 15.75 19.72 -16.55
N ASP A 59 16.26 19.05 -15.54
CA ASP A 59 17.52 19.35 -14.86
C ASP A 59 18.24 18.03 -14.50
N PRO A 60 19.27 17.64 -15.26
CA PRO A 60 20.02 16.40 -15.04
C PRO A 60 20.75 16.30 -13.69
N SER A 61 20.84 17.37 -12.91
CA SER A 61 21.39 17.33 -11.56
C SER A 61 20.42 16.76 -10.53
N LEU A 62 19.09 16.82 -10.82
CA LEU A 62 18.06 16.30 -9.92
C LEU A 62 17.96 14.79 -10.07
N PHE A 63 18.01 14.07 -8.94
CA PHE A 63 17.95 12.60 -8.90
C PHE A 63 18.98 11.95 -9.84
N ALA A 64 20.19 12.48 -9.88
CA ALA A 64 21.28 12.03 -10.73
C ALA A 64 21.85 10.71 -10.22
N PHE A 65 21.25 9.59 -10.63
CA PHE A 65 21.73 8.27 -10.25
C PHE A 65 22.88 7.83 -11.14
N THR A 66 24.01 7.47 -10.49
CA THR A 66 25.17 6.91 -11.14
C THR A 66 25.17 5.40 -10.97
N PHE A 67 25.33 4.67 -12.07
CA PHE A 67 25.42 3.22 -12.05
C PHE A 67 26.59 2.75 -12.90
N GLY A 68 27.51 2.02 -12.33
CA GLY A 68 28.70 1.55 -13.00
C GLY A 68 29.98 2.23 -12.55
N ASN A 69 31.11 1.74 -13.06
CA ASN A 69 32.45 2.24 -12.69
C ASN A 69 32.82 3.61 -13.30
N ASP A 70 31.97 4.11 -14.20
CA ASP A 70 32.31 5.31 -14.99
C ASP A 70 31.91 6.61 -14.29
N GLY A 71 31.20 6.55 -13.16
CA GLY A 71 30.77 7.71 -12.38
C GLY A 71 29.85 8.69 -13.13
N LYS A 72 29.37 8.33 -14.34
CA LYS A 72 28.48 9.16 -15.12
C LYS A 72 27.03 8.94 -14.71
N ALA A 73 26.28 10.05 -14.57
CA ALA A 73 24.84 9.98 -14.38
C ALA A 73 24.18 9.35 -15.64
N LEU A 74 23.23 8.47 -15.40
CA LEU A 74 22.43 7.88 -16.47
C LEU A 74 21.45 8.92 -17.02
N SER A 75 21.12 8.81 -18.29
CA SER A 75 20.14 9.67 -18.97
C SER A 75 19.30 8.87 -19.97
N GLY A 76 18.21 9.46 -20.41
CA GLY A 76 17.35 8.90 -21.46
C GLY A 76 16.77 7.53 -21.08
N GLU A 77 16.85 6.57 -21.99
CA GLU A 77 16.26 5.23 -21.80
C GLU A 77 16.93 4.43 -20.68
N ALA A 78 18.25 4.57 -20.49
CA ALA A 78 18.96 3.88 -19.42
C ALA A 78 18.51 4.36 -18.03
N TYR A 79 18.30 5.67 -17.87
CA TYR A 79 17.78 6.25 -16.65
C TYR A 79 16.33 5.79 -16.40
N ARG A 80 15.48 5.80 -17.43
CA ARG A 80 14.12 5.29 -17.34
C ARG A 80 14.09 3.82 -16.92
N ALA A 81 14.91 2.97 -17.54
CA ALA A 81 15.01 1.56 -17.20
C ALA A 81 15.43 1.36 -15.73
N LEU A 82 16.34 2.19 -15.22
CA LEU A 82 16.75 2.17 -13.82
C LEU A 82 15.58 2.51 -12.89
N LEU A 83 14.81 3.54 -13.20
CA LEU A 83 13.65 3.95 -12.38
C LEU A 83 12.60 2.84 -12.27
N TYR A 84 12.40 2.02 -13.30
CA TYR A 84 11.47 0.88 -13.24
C TYR A 84 11.88 -0.20 -12.25
N MET A 85 13.09 -0.17 -11.71
CA MET A 85 13.48 -1.04 -10.59
C MET A 85 12.65 -0.76 -9.34
N PHE A 86 12.23 0.47 -9.06
CA PHE A 86 11.45 0.80 -7.86
C PHE A 86 10.09 0.10 -7.83
N PRO A 87 9.20 0.26 -8.83
CA PRO A 87 7.93 -0.47 -8.85
C PRO A 87 8.13 -1.99 -8.94
N SER A 88 9.21 -2.47 -9.58
CA SER A 88 9.52 -3.91 -9.65
C SER A 88 9.88 -4.47 -8.28
N VAL A 89 10.73 -3.78 -7.52
CA VAL A 89 11.09 -4.16 -6.14
C VAL A 89 9.88 -4.09 -5.22
N ALA A 90 9.07 -3.02 -5.31
CA ALA A 90 7.83 -2.90 -4.55
C ALA A 90 6.86 -4.05 -4.86
N GLY A 91 6.71 -4.39 -6.15
CA GLY A 91 5.87 -5.49 -6.61
C GLY A 91 6.33 -6.84 -6.07
N LEU A 92 7.62 -7.13 -6.18
CA LEU A 92 8.22 -8.37 -5.69
C LEU A 92 8.09 -8.48 -4.15
N ALA A 93 8.40 -7.42 -3.42
CA ALA A 93 8.27 -7.38 -1.98
C ALA A 93 6.80 -7.59 -1.54
N GLY A 94 5.85 -6.91 -2.19
CA GLY A 94 4.43 -7.07 -1.91
C GLY A 94 3.92 -8.47 -2.20
N ALA A 95 4.33 -9.08 -3.30
CA ALA A 95 3.99 -10.46 -3.64
C ALA A 95 4.54 -11.46 -2.62
N THR A 96 5.81 -11.32 -2.25
CA THR A 96 6.48 -12.19 -1.28
C THR A 96 5.84 -12.07 0.11
N LEU A 97 5.53 -10.85 0.55
CA LEU A 97 4.93 -10.60 1.86
C LEU A 97 3.49 -11.13 1.99
N ARG A 98 2.79 -11.46 0.89
CA ARG A 98 1.49 -12.15 0.95
C ARG A 98 1.58 -13.51 1.61
N ILE A 99 2.70 -14.22 1.45
CA ILE A 99 2.88 -15.57 2.02
C ILE A 99 2.78 -15.53 3.55
N PRO A 100 3.66 -14.82 4.28
CA PRO A 100 3.55 -14.75 5.74
C PRO A 100 2.25 -14.08 6.20
N ASN A 101 1.77 -13.05 5.49
CA ASN A 101 0.54 -12.35 5.85
C ASN A 101 -0.72 -13.24 5.78
N SER A 102 -0.72 -14.30 4.97
CA SER A 102 -1.82 -15.25 4.92
C SER A 102 -2.07 -15.96 6.27
N PHE A 103 -1.02 -16.14 7.06
CA PHE A 103 -1.07 -16.84 8.35
C PHE A 103 -1.14 -15.88 9.55
N MET A 104 -0.76 -14.62 9.38
CA MET A 104 -0.66 -13.65 10.47
C MET A 104 -1.96 -13.46 11.24
N ILE A 105 -3.11 -13.53 10.56
CA ILE A 105 -4.43 -13.37 11.20
C ILE A 105 -4.70 -14.48 12.22
N ALA A 106 -4.31 -15.71 11.91
CA ALA A 106 -4.48 -16.84 12.82
C ALA A 106 -3.56 -16.74 14.05
N ILE A 107 -2.39 -16.12 13.90
CA ILE A 107 -1.37 -16.03 14.95
C ILE A 107 -1.61 -14.82 15.86
N ALA A 108 -1.79 -13.64 15.28
CA ALA A 108 -1.81 -12.36 16.00
C ALA A 108 -3.19 -11.69 16.06
N GLY A 109 -4.19 -12.23 15.37
CA GLY A 109 -5.53 -11.68 15.28
C GLY A 109 -5.65 -10.46 14.38
N GLY A 110 -6.83 -10.27 13.76
CA GLY A 110 -7.06 -9.26 12.73
C GLY A 110 -6.75 -7.83 13.17
N ARG A 111 -7.15 -7.45 14.39
CA ARG A 111 -6.91 -6.10 14.92
C ARG A 111 -5.42 -5.75 14.97
N ASN A 112 -4.61 -6.66 15.50
CA ASN A 112 -3.18 -6.40 15.68
C ASN A 112 -2.45 -6.38 14.34
N VAL A 113 -2.81 -7.27 13.41
CA VAL A 113 -2.21 -7.33 12.08
C VAL A 113 -2.54 -6.06 11.28
N ILE A 114 -3.82 -5.63 11.28
CA ILE A 114 -4.24 -4.40 10.60
C ILE A 114 -3.53 -3.17 11.20
N ALA A 115 -3.48 -3.06 12.52
CA ALA A 115 -2.79 -1.95 13.18
C ALA A 115 -1.29 -1.94 12.89
N LEU A 116 -0.63 -3.10 12.96
CA LEU A 116 0.80 -3.22 12.63
C LEU A 116 1.08 -2.85 11.17
N THR A 117 0.26 -3.34 10.23
CA THR A 117 0.39 -3.01 8.81
C THR A 117 0.24 -1.50 8.58
N ALA A 118 -0.77 -0.87 9.18
CA ALA A 118 -0.98 0.57 9.06
C ALA A 118 0.21 1.37 9.60
N LEU A 119 0.76 0.97 10.75
CA LEU A 119 1.95 1.62 11.33
C LEU A 119 3.19 1.43 10.45
N LEU A 120 3.42 0.24 9.93
CA LEU A 120 4.56 -0.03 9.06
C LEU A 120 4.49 0.74 7.74
N LEU A 121 3.29 1.03 7.21
CA LEU A 121 3.12 1.82 5.99
C LEU A 121 3.51 3.30 6.16
N ILE A 122 3.53 3.82 7.39
CA ILE A 122 3.99 5.18 7.67
C ILE A 122 5.46 5.35 7.25
N LEU A 123 6.29 4.34 7.46
CA LEU A 123 7.71 4.39 7.12
C LEU A 123 7.97 4.65 5.63
N PRO A 124 7.48 3.83 4.69
CA PRO A 124 7.69 4.10 3.27
C PRO A 124 6.93 5.34 2.79
N ALA A 125 5.75 5.65 3.33
CA ALA A 125 4.99 6.83 2.93
C ALA A 125 5.72 8.13 3.27
N LEU A 126 6.08 8.33 4.55
CA LEU A 126 6.82 9.52 4.97
C LEU A 126 8.26 9.51 4.47
N GLY A 127 8.93 8.35 4.52
CA GLY A 127 10.31 8.22 4.05
C GLY A 127 10.45 8.58 2.57
N THR A 128 9.53 8.13 1.71
CA THR A 128 9.52 8.49 0.29
C THR A 128 9.25 9.97 0.10
N GLY A 129 8.29 10.54 0.84
CA GLY A 129 8.02 11.98 0.80
C GLY A 129 9.26 12.80 1.15
N LEU A 130 9.94 12.46 2.25
CA LEU A 130 11.17 13.14 2.67
C LEU A 130 12.32 12.93 1.66
N ALA A 131 12.49 11.72 1.13
CA ALA A 131 13.52 11.42 0.13
C ALA A 131 13.33 12.22 -1.17
N LEU A 132 12.08 12.44 -1.58
CA LEU A 132 11.75 13.24 -2.76
C LEU A 132 12.00 14.75 -2.56
N MET A 133 12.02 15.24 -1.33
CA MET A 133 12.39 16.64 -1.02
C MET A 133 13.89 16.88 -1.13
N HIS A 134 14.71 15.85 -1.20
CA HIS A 134 16.17 15.91 -1.28
C HIS A 134 16.64 15.24 -2.56
N PRO A 135 16.86 15.99 -3.67
CA PRO A 135 17.26 15.43 -4.96
C PRO A 135 18.58 14.64 -4.94
N ASP A 136 19.42 14.89 -3.93
CA ASP A 136 20.70 14.19 -3.72
C ASP A 136 20.53 12.83 -3.05
N THR A 137 19.28 12.43 -2.73
CA THR A 137 19.01 11.14 -2.11
C THR A 137 19.46 10.01 -3.04
N GLY A 138 20.31 9.14 -2.52
CA GLY A 138 20.88 8.03 -3.30
C GLY A 138 19.84 6.99 -3.71
N PHE A 139 20.08 6.36 -4.85
CA PHE A 139 19.22 5.31 -5.44
C PHE A 139 18.85 4.19 -4.44
N GLY A 140 19.81 3.74 -3.64
CA GLY A 140 19.60 2.67 -2.65
C GLY A 140 18.53 2.99 -1.61
N VAL A 141 18.37 4.26 -1.21
CA VAL A 141 17.33 4.69 -0.27
C VAL A 141 15.95 4.48 -0.88
N PHE A 142 15.75 4.85 -2.13
CA PHE A 142 14.50 4.64 -2.84
C PHE A 142 14.19 3.14 -3.03
N VAL A 143 15.20 2.30 -3.29
CA VAL A 143 15.05 0.83 -3.36
C VAL A 143 14.54 0.26 -2.04
N VAL A 144 15.12 0.68 -0.91
CA VAL A 144 14.68 0.25 0.42
C VAL A 144 13.25 0.71 0.71
N LEU A 145 12.91 1.96 0.40
CA LEU A 145 11.56 2.49 0.58
C LEU A 145 10.54 1.78 -0.31
N ALA A 146 10.92 1.44 -1.55
CA ALA A 146 10.11 0.65 -2.46
C ALA A 146 9.85 -0.75 -1.90
N ALA A 147 10.87 -1.42 -1.38
CA ALA A 147 10.72 -2.72 -0.74
C ALA A 147 9.80 -2.64 0.50
N LEU A 148 9.97 -1.63 1.35
CA LEU A 148 9.13 -1.40 2.53
C LEU A 148 7.67 -1.13 2.16
N SER A 149 7.40 -0.43 1.05
CA SER A 149 6.03 -0.20 0.57
C SER A 149 5.30 -1.50 0.22
N GLY A 150 6.03 -2.59 -0.06
CA GLY A 150 5.49 -3.92 -0.27
C GLY A 150 4.64 -4.47 0.89
N VAL A 151 4.79 -3.91 2.10
CA VAL A 151 3.88 -4.19 3.23
C VAL A 151 2.42 -3.95 2.84
N GLY A 152 2.13 -2.90 2.05
CA GLY A 152 0.80 -2.61 1.52
C GLY A 152 0.26 -3.73 0.61
N GLY A 153 1.12 -4.27 -0.27
CA GLY A 153 0.77 -5.42 -1.12
C GLY A 153 0.54 -6.70 -0.33
N GLY A 154 1.36 -6.94 0.69
CA GLY A 154 1.22 -8.07 1.62
C GLY A 154 -0.08 -8.02 2.43
N ALA A 155 -0.52 -6.82 2.82
CA ALA A 155 -1.75 -6.58 3.58
C ALA A 155 -3.02 -7.12 2.90
N PHE A 156 -3.01 -7.31 1.59
CA PHE A 156 -4.13 -7.92 0.88
C PHE A 156 -4.46 -9.31 1.41
N ALA A 157 -3.45 -10.16 1.58
CA ALA A 157 -3.66 -11.52 2.04
C ALA A 157 -4.22 -11.57 3.47
N SER A 158 -3.67 -10.79 4.38
CA SER A 158 -4.18 -10.73 5.76
C SER A 158 -5.57 -10.11 5.82
N SER A 159 -5.86 -9.08 5.02
CA SER A 159 -7.19 -8.47 4.95
C SER A 159 -8.25 -9.48 4.47
N MET A 160 -7.97 -10.24 3.40
CA MET A 160 -8.88 -11.29 2.91
C MET A 160 -9.10 -12.39 3.93
N SER A 161 -8.03 -12.87 4.57
CA SER A 161 -8.10 -13.86 5.64
C SER A 161 -8.94 -13.36 6.83
N ASN A 162 -8.78 -12.09 7.22
CA ASN A 162 -9.56 -11.47 8.28
C ASN A 162 -11.07 -11.45 7.94
N ILE A 163 -11.44 -11.01 6.75
CA ILE A 163 -12.85 -10.97 6.32
C ILE A 163 -13.45 -12.39 6.28
N ASN A 164 -12.69 -13.37 5.79
CA ASN A 164 -13.13 -14.76 5.77
C ASN A 164 -13.50 -15.31 7.16
N PHE A 165 -12.83 -14.84 8.21
CA PHE A 165 -13.11 -15.23 9.59
C PHE A 165 -14.43 -14.65 10.13
N PHE A 166 -14.86 -13.50 9.64
CA PHE A 166 -15.97 -12.75 10.20
C PHE A 166 -17.31 -12.99 9.48
N PHE A 167 -17.32 -13.52 8.27
CA PHE A 167 -18.52 -13.64 7.47
C PHE A 167 -18.94 -15.08 7.20
N PRO A 168 -20.26 -15.40 7.29
CA PRO A 168 -20.78 -16.72 6.94
C PRO A 168 -20.69 -16.95 5.43
N LYS A 169 -20.58 -18.21 5.02
CA LYS A 169 -20.40 -18.61 3.62
C LYS A 169 -21.41 -17.99 2.65
N ARG A 170 -22.67 -17.82 3.09
CA ARG A 170 -23.77 -17.26 2.26
C ARG A 170 -23.55 -15.83 1.78
N VAL A 171 -22.77 -15.00 2.50
CA VAL A 171 -22.46 -13.60 2.14
C VAL A 171 -20.97 -13.32 2.02
N LEU A 172 -20.15 -14.34 2.20
CA LEU A 172 -18.69 -14.22 2.18
C LEU A 172 -18.17 -13.68 0.85
N GLY A 173 -18.67 -14.19 -0.27
CA GLY A 173 -18.26 -13.74 -1.61
C GLY A 173 -18.46 -12.24 -1.83
N LEU A 174 -19.61 -11.72 -1.41
CA LEU A 174 -19.91 -10.28 -1.48
C LEU A 174 -18.95 -9.49 -0.58
N SER A 175 -18.72 -9.96 0.63
CA SER A 175 -17.86 -9.25 1.61
C SER A 175 -16.41 -9.22 1.15
N LEU A 176 -15.88 -10.32 0.61
CA LEU A 176 -14.54 -10.37 0.02
C LEU A 176 -14.45 -9.49 -1.23
N GLY A 177 -15.47 -9.51 -2.09
CA GLY A 177 -15.56 -8.66 -3.28
C GLY A 177 -15.56 -7.17 -2.94
N LEU A 178 -16.32 -6.75 -1.92
CA LEU A 178 -16.32 -5.37 -1.43
C LEU A 178 -14.96 -4.98 -0.86
N ASN A 179 -14.37 -5.83 -0.01
CA ASN A 179 -13.06 -5.56 0.58
C ASN A 179 -11.95 -5.43 -0.48
N ALA A 180 -11.91 -6.37 -1.43
CA ALA A 180 -10.95 -6.35 -2.52
C ALA A 180 -11.18 -5.17 -3.48
N GLY A 181 -12.42 -5.00 -3.95
CA GLY A 181 -12.76 -3.98 -4.94
C GLY A 181 -12.54 -2.57 -4.42
N LEU A 182 -13.12 -2.24 -3.26
CA LEU A 182 -12.95 -0.91 -2.66
C LEU A 182 -11.51 -0.67 -2.16
N GLY A 183 -10.82 -1.70 -1.67
CA GLY A 183 -9.41 -1.60 -1.32
C GLY A 183 -8.54 -1.25 -2.53
N ASN A 184 -8.76 -1.90 -3.68
CA ASN A 184 -8.03 -1.61 -4.91
C ASN A 184 -8.27 -0.20 -5.47
N LEU A 185 -9.34 0.49 -5.09
CA LEU A 185 -9.54 1.89 -5.46
C LEU A 185 -8.41 2.80 -4.97
N GLY A 186 -7.62 2.38 -3.97
CA GLY A 186 -6.45 3.13 -3.53
C GLY A 186 -5.48 3.46 -4.65
N VAL A 187 -5.33 2.57 -5.62
CA VAL A 187 -4.52 2.80 -6.84
C VAL A 187 -5.08 3.96 -7.66
N SER A 188 -6.37 3.86 -8.01
CA SER A 188 -7.06 4.88 -8.83
C SER A 188 -7.13 6.23 -8.10
N VAL A 189 -7.35 6.22 -6.80
CA VAL A 189 -7.35 7.44 -5.97
C VAL A 189 -6.00 8.13 -6.05
N MET A 190 -4.90 7.40 -5.92
CA MET A 190 -3.56 8.00 -6.02
C MET A 190 -3.24 8.47 -7.44
N GLN A 191 -3.60 7.70 -8.46
CA GLN A 191 -3.41 8.09 -9.86
C GLN A 191 -4.18 9.36 -10.24
N PHE A 192 -5.28 9.63 -9.58
CA PHE A 192 -6.06 10.86 -9.75
C PHE A 192 -5.56 12.00 -8.87
N LEU A 193 -5.35 11.75 -7.57
CA LEU A 193 -4.99 12.80 -6.61
C LEU A 193 -3.59 13.37 -6.85
N VAL A 194 -2.60 12.54 -7.16
CA VAL A 194 -1.22 13.01 -7.29
C VAL A 194 -1.07 14.04 -8.42
N PRO A 195 -1.56 13.80 -9.65
CA PRO A 195 -1.54 14.83 -10.70
C PRO A 195 -2.32 16.10 -10.32
N VAL A 196 -3.49 15.96 -9.67
CA VAL A 196 -4.27 17.12 -9.21
C VAL A 196 -3.50 17.95 -8.20
N VAL A 197 -2.90 17.32 -7.18
CA VAL A 197 -2.10 18.02 -6.16
C VAL A 197 -0.91 18.75 -6.78
N ILE A 198 -0.21 18.12 -7.71
CA ILE A 198 0.95 18.72 -8.38
C ILE A 198 0.50 19.88 -9.28
N THR A 199 -0.55 19.70 -10.09
CA THR A 199 -1.00 20.70 -11.07
C THR A 199 -1.55 21.96 -10.39
N PHE A 200 -2.31 21.80 -9.30
CA PHE A 200 -2.92 22.93 -8.60
C PHE A 200 -2.08 23.47 -7.43
N GLY A 201 -0.89 22.92 -7.19
CA GLY A 201 -0.02 23.33 -6.08
C GLY A 201 -0.65 23.19 -4.70
N LEU A 202 -1.59 22.25 -4.52
CA LEU A 202 -2.28 22.03 -3.26
C LEU A 202 -1.30 21.57 -2.18
N PHE A 203 -1.55 21.96 -0.93
CA PHE A 203 -0.72 21.60 0.24
C PHE A 203 0.74 22.08 0.15
N GLY A 204 1.01 23.15 -0.56
CA GLY A 204 2.38 23.67 -0.74
C GLY A 204 3.22 22.86 -1.72
N ALA A 205 2.62 21.93 -2.46
CA ALA A 205 3.30 21.28 -3.56
C ALA A 205 3.70 22.35 -4.59
N LEU A 206 4.96 22.35 -5.00
CA LEU A 206 5.44 23.25 -6.07
C LEU A 206 4.70 22.84 -7.34
N GLY A 207 3.78 23.70 -7.78
CA GLY A 207 3.19 23.62 -9.10
C GLY A 207 4.32 23.75 -10.11
N GLY A 208 4.53 22.71 -10.87
CA GLY A 208 5.61 22.68 -11.83
C GLY A 208 5.20 23.03 -13.20
#